data_ad97184b2b0e89adf693c942f3f710d1
#
_entry.id   ad97184b2b0e89adf693c942f3f710d1
#
_cell.length_a   1.000
_cell.length_b   1.000
_cell.length_c   1.000
_cell.angle_alpha   90.00
_cell.angle_beta   90.00
_cell.angle_gamma   90.00
#
_symmetry.space_group_name_H-M   'P 1'
#
loop_
_entity.id
_entity.type
_entity.pdbx_description
1 polymer ?
#
loop_
_entity_poly.entity_id
_entity_poly.type
_entity_poly.pdbx_seq_one_letter_code
_entity_poly.pdbx_strand_id
1 'polypeptide(L)'
;MARRRLDSELVRRGLARSREHARELIESGVVLVKGGTATKPATQVEESDAILVTEVDPSGHYVSRGAHKLIGALDRFADVVVTGRLCLDAGASTGGFTQVLLERGAARVLAVDVGYGQLAWPVRTDARVDVLERTNVRGLTAGALPFRPDLLVADLSFIPLELVLPALAGVAADTCDLVLMVKPQFEVGRAAVGDGVVREPALRASAVLG
;
A
#
# COMPACT_ATOMS: atom_id res chain seq x y z
N MET A 1 -10.55 -24.71 11.38
CA MET A 1 -10.51 -23.24 11.55
C MET A 1 -11.92 -22.70 11.33
N ALA A 2 -12.33 -21.66 12.04
CA ALA A 2 -13.68 -21.12 11.92
C ALA A 2 -13.81 -20.35 10.60
N ARG A 3 -14.73 -20.78 9.75
CA ARG A 3 -15.07 -20.05 8.52
C ARG A 3 -16.07 -18.94 8.82
N ARG A 4 -15.90 -17.80 8.19
CA ARG A 4 -16.79 -16.64 8.31
C ARG A 4 -17.25 -16.18 6.93
N ARG A 5 -18.41 -15.51 6.92
CA ARG A 5 -18.88 -14.85 5.70
C ARG A 5 -17.94 -13.69 5.33
N LEU A 6 -17.67 -13.54 4.05
CA LEU A 6 -16.79 -12.51 3.51
C LEU A 6 -17.24 -11.08 3.90
N ASP A 7 -18.55 -10.78 3.82
CA ASP A 7 -19.10 -9.48 4.21
C ASP A 7 -18.82 -9.16 5.69
N SER A 8 -18.90 -10.15 6.57
CA SER A 8 -18.60 -9.98 8.00
C SER A 8 -17.09 -9.89 8.26
N GLU A 9 -16.30 -10.64 7.51
CA GLU A 9 -14.84 -10.65 7.65
C GLU A 9 -14.20 -9.35 7.17
N LEU A 10 -14.73 -8.73 6.09
CA LEU A 10 -14.32 -7.40 5.64
C LEU A 10 -14.51 -6.35 6.74
N VAL A 11 -15.64 -6.36 7.43
CA VAL A 11 -15.89 -5.44 8.55
C VAL A 11 -14.94 -5.73 9.72
N ARG A 12 -14.77 -7.01 10.08
CA ARG A 12 -13.87 -7.41 11.18
C ARG A 12 -12.43 -6.97 10.94
N ARG A 13 -11.95 -7.00 9.69
CA ARG A 13 -10.59 -6.56 9.30
C ARG A 13 -10.48 -5.05 9.09
N GLY A 14 -11.57 -4.27 9.25
CA GLY A 14 -11.57 -2.84 8.97
C GLY A 14 -11.51 -2.48 7.49
N LEU A 15 -11.71 -3.46 6.59
CA LEU A 15 -11.72 -3.26 5.14
C LEU A 15 -13.06 -2.71 4.63
N ALA A 16 -14.11 -2.75 5.45
CA ALA A 16 -15.40 -2.13 5.18
C ALA A 16 -15.97 -1.50 6.45
N ARG A 17 -16.69 -0.38 6.30
CA ARG A 17 -17.30 0.38 7.40
C ARG A 17 -18.52 -0.34 8.01
N SER A 18 -19.24 -1.09 7.18
CA SER A 18 -20.43 -1.82 7.54
C SER A 18 -20.59 -3.05 6.64
N ARG A 19 -21.50 -3.98 7.02
CA ARG A 19 -21.82 -5.12 6.17
C ARG A 19 -22.48 -4.73 4.85
N GLU A 20 -23.22 -3.63 4.83
CA GLU A 20 -23.81 -3.06 3.61
C GLU A 20 -22.70 -2.55 2.68
N HIS A 21 -21.80 -1.73 3.19
CA HIS A 21 -20.62 -1.29 2.44
C HIS A 21 -19.75 -2.46 1.96
N ALA A 22 -19.59 -3.52 2.77
CA ALA A 22 -18.90 -4.73 2.33
C ALA A 22 -19.59 -5.42 1.14
N ARG A 23 -20.93 -5.43 1.10
CA ARG A 23 -21.68 -5.96 -0.04
C ARG A 23 -21.48 -5.13 -1.30
N GLU A 24 -21.55 -3.80 -1.20
CA GLU A 24 -21.29 -2.88 -2.32
C GLU A 24 -19.90 -3.11 -2.92
N LEU A 25 -18.88 -3.25 -2.07
CA LEU A 25 -17.51 -3.54 -2.50
C LEU A 25 -17.40 -4.90 -3.23
N ILE A 26 -18.08 -5.92 -2.74
CA ILE A 26 -18.07 -7.25 -3.36
C ILE A 26 -18.83 -7.23 -4.70
N GLU A 27 -19.97 -6.59 -4.75
CA GLU A 27 -20.81 -6.48 -5.95
C GLU A 27 -20.16 -5.63 -7.04
N SER A 28 -19.37 -4.61 -6.65
CA SER A 28 -18.56 -3.83 -7.59
C SER A 28 -17.30 -4.56 -8.09
N GLY A 29 -17.06 -5.80 -7.61
CA GLY A 29 -15.94 -6.61 -8.10
C GLY A 29 -14.56 -6.18 -7.60
N VAL A 30 -14.49 -5.29 -6.61
CA VAL A 30 -13.22 -4.77 -6.08
C VAL A 30 -12.64 -5.60 -4.92
N VAL A 31 -13.32 -6.68 -4.53
CA VAL A 31 -12.85 -7.57 -3.47
C VAL A 31 -12.21 -8.82 -4.05
N LEU A 32 -10.93 -9.02 -3.75
CA LEU A 32 -10.20 -10.24 -4.09
C LEU A 32 -10.06 -11.14 -2.86
N VAL A 33 -10.28 -12.43 -3.05
CA VAL A 33 -10.02 -13.48 -2.05
C VAL A 33 -9.03 -14.47 -2.66
N LYS A 34 -7.86 -14.65 -2.06
CA LYS A 34 -6.79 -15.52 -2.59
C LYS A 34 -6.43 -15.19 -4.05
N GLY A 35 -6.46 -13.90 -4.42
CA GLY A 35 -6.19 -13.41 -5.77
C GLY A 35 -7.34 -13.53 -6.77
N GLY A 36 -8.46 -14.15 -6.41
CA GLY A 36 -9.65 -14.24 -7.27
C GLY A 36 -10.74 -13.23 -6.85
N THR A 37 -11.44 -12.63 -7.82
CA THR A 37 -12.54 -11.70 -7.56
C THR A 37 -13.69 -12.41 -6.84
N ALA A 38 -14.08 -11.90 -5.69
CA ALA A 38 -15.24 -12.38 -4.95
C ALA A 38 -16.52 -11.73 -5.50
N THR A 39 -17.52 -12.55 -5.76
CA THR A 39 -18.81 -12.09 -6.30
C THR A 39 -19.99 -12.28 -5.36
N LYS A 40 -19.77 -12.97 -4.22
CA LYS A 40 -20.85 -13.30 -3.28
C LYS A 40 -20.49 -12.88 -1.85
N PRO A 41 -21.30 -12.01 -1.20
CA PRO A 41 -21.08 -11.59 0.19
C PRO A 41 -21.05 -12.76 1.19
N ALA A 42 -21.76 -13.85 0.87
CA ALA A 42 -21.83 -15.06 1.69
C ALA A 42 -20.65 -16.03 1.51
N THR A 43 -19.68 -15.72 0.63
CA THR A 43 -18.48 -16.54 0.45
C THR A 43 -17.83 -16.82 1.80
N GLN A 44 -17.52 -18.10 2.04
CA GLN A 44 -16.88 -18.53 3.28
C GLN A 44 -15.37 -18.34 3.17
N VAL A 45 -14.81 -17.58 4.10
CA VAL A 45 -13.37 -17.31 4.17
C VAL A 45 -12.81 -17.70 5.54
N GLU A 46 -11.55 -18.05 5.57
CA GLU A 46 -10.79 -18.35 6.78
C GLU A 46 -10.01 -17.12 7.23
N GLU A 47 -9.60 -17.09 8.48
CA GLU A 47 -8.82 -15.96 9.02
C GLU A 47 -7.46 -15.80 8.32
N SER A 48 -6.89 -16.90 7.83
CA SER A 48 -5.64 -16.92 7.06
C SER A 48 -5.79 -16.54 5.59
N ASP A 49 -7.03 -16.41 5.08
CA ASP A 49 -7.25 -16.09 3.67
C ASP A 49 -6.80 -14.66 3.37
N ALA A 50 -6.02 -14.48 2.31
CA ALA A 50 -5.70 -13.17 1.77
C ALA A 50 -6.98 -12.54 1.21
N ILE A 51 -7.40 -11.41 1.79
CA ILE A 51 -8.53 -10.61 1.32
C ILE A 51 -8.02 -9.20 1.04
N LEU A 52 -8.29 -8.73 -0.17
CA LEU A 52 -7.90 -7.41 -0.63
C LEU A 52 -9.13 -6.68 -1.16
N VAL A 53 -9.28 -5.42 -0.80
CA VAL A 53 -10.20 -4.49 -1.45
C VAL A 53 -9.37 -3.61 -2.37
N THR A 54 -9.54 -3.82 -3.68
CA THR A 54 -8.80 -3.04 -4.69
C THR A 54 -9.52 -1.73 -4.97
N GLU A 55 -8.78 -0.68 -5.13
CA GLU A 55 -9.29 0.55 -5.73
C GLU A 55 -9.13 0.43 -7.24
N VAL A 56 -10.20 0.14 -7.97
CA VAL A 56 -10.15 0.05 -9.43
C VAL A 56 -9.78 1.42 -10.01
N ASP A 57 -8.77 1.44 -10.86
CA ASP A 57 -8.46 2.63 -11.64
C ASP A 57 -9.56 2.87 -12.69
N PRO A 58 -10.22 4.04 -12.71
CA PRO A 58 -11.26 4.34 -13.68
C PRO A 58 -10.78 4.31 -15.13
N SER A 59 -9.49 4.55 -15.39
CA SER A 59 -8.90 4.46 -16.73
C SER A 59 -8.67 3.02 -17.19
N GLY A 60 -8.65 2.07 -16.25
CA GLY A 60 -8.30 0.66 -16.51
C GLY A 60 -6.83 0.42 -16.83
N HIS A 61 -5.99 1.46 -16.76
CA HIS A 61 -4.55 1.36 -17.08
C HIS A 61 -3.74 0.85 -15.87
N TYR A 62 -4.00 1.41 -14.68
CA TYR A 62 -3.29 1.03 -13.47
C TYR A 62 -4.00 -0.09 -12.70
N VAL A 63 -3.22 -0.93 -12.03
CA VAL A 63 -3.74 -2.01 -11.19
C VAL A 63 -4.49 -1.50 -9.96
N SER A 64 -4.34 -0.22 -9.61
CA SER A 64 -5.15 0.46 -8.59
C SER A 64 -5.12 1.97 -8.74
N ARG A 65 -6.15 2.67 -8.19
CA ARG A 65 -6.16 4.15 -8.09
C ARG A 65 -5.01 4.72 -7.26
N GLY A 66 -4.37 3.88 -6.43
CA GLY A 66 -3.19 4.26 -5.69
C GLY A 66 -2.09 4.86 -6.57
N ALA A 67 -1.96 4.37 -7.81
CA ALA A 67 -1.01 4.87 -8.81
C ALA A 67 -1.06 6.40 -8.99
N HIS A 68 -2.27 6.97 -9.06
CA HIS A 68 -2.45 8.42 -9.26
C HIS A 68 -1.88 9.28 -8.13
N LYS A 69 -1.76 8.73 -6.92
CA LYS A 69 -1.14 9.43 -5.79
C LYS A 69 0.35 9.63 -6.05
N LEU A 70 1.04 8.56 -6.46
CA LEU A 70 2.46 8.64 -6.77
C LEU A 70 2.73 9.46 -8.04
N ILE A 71 1.89 9.33 -9.07
CA ILE A 71 1.98 10.17 -10.28
C ILE A 71 1.93 11.65 -9.89
N GLY A 72 0.90 12.05 -9.12
CA GLY A 72 0.76 13.43 -8.68
C GLY A 72 1.94 13.94 -7.84
N ALA A 73 2.52 13.07 -7.00
CA ALA A 73 3.70 13.42 -6.22
C ALA A 73 4.93 13.61 -7.13
N LEU A 74 5.22 12.67 -8.03
CA LEU A 74 6.37 12.75 -8.94
C LEU A 74 6.24 13.90 -9.95
N ASP A 75 5.03 14.24 -10.39
CA ASP A 75 4.81 15.40 -11.24
C ASP A 75 5.02 16.72 -10.48
N ARG A 76 4.75 16.75 -9.18
CA ARG A 76 4.96 17.91 -8.31
C ARG A 76 6.42 18.07 -7.88
N PHE A 77 7.12 16.97 -7.67
CA PHE A 77 8.52 16.92 -7.24
C PHE A 77 9.41 16.49 -8.41
N ALA A 78 9.51 17.36 -9.42
CA ALA A 78 10.20 17.07 -10.68
C ALA A 78 11.68 16.71 -10.53
N ASP A 79 12.30 17.09 -9.42
CA ASP A 79 13.71 16.76 -9.08
C ASP A 79 13.88 15.29 -8.69
N VAL A 80 12.79 14.61 -8.33
CA VAL A 80 12.79 13.16 -8.02
C VAL A 80 12.70 12.36 -9.32
N VAL A 81 13.85 12.03 -9.88
CA VAL A 81 13.95 11.24 -11.11
C VAL A 81 13.92 9.75 -10.78
N VAL A 82 13.04 8.99 -11.43
CA VAL A 82 12.87 7.55 -11.21
C VAL A 82 13.73 6.69 -12.14
N THR A 83 14.01 7.21 -13.33
CA THR A 83 14.74 6.47 -14.38
C THR A 83 16.09 5.95 -13.90
N GLY A 84 16.29 4.64 -14.02
CA GLY A 84 17.52 3.95 -13.65
C GLY A 84 17.70 3.69 -12.14
N ARG A 85 16.74 4.11 -11.29
CA ARG A 85 16.84 3.98 -9.83
C ARG A 85 16.52 2.56 -9.34
N LEU A 86 17.09 2.24 -8.19
CA LEU A 86 16.76 1.07 -7.39
C LEU A 86 15.70 1.48 -6.36
N CYS A 87 14.46 1.09 -6.60
CA CYS A 87 13.32 1.59 -5.83
C CYS A 87 12.86 0.57 -4.77
N LEU A 88 12.34 1.09 -3.65
CA LEU A 88 11.57 0.29 -2.69
C LEU A 88 10.17 0.89 -2.59
N ASP A 89 9.14 0.05 -2.77
CA ASP A 89 7.72 0.36 -2.58
C ASP A 89 7.24 -0.27 -1.26
N ALA A 90 7.08 0.55 -0.23
CA ALA A 90 6.64 0.13 1.10
C ALA A 90 5.11 0.22 1.22
N GLY A 91 4.47 -0.94 1.36
CA GLY A 91 3.02 -1.07 1.30
C GLY A 91 2.52 -1.23 -0.13
N ALA A 92 3.18 -2.09 -0.90
CA ALA A 92 2.95 -2.26 -2.33
C ALA A 92 1.51 -2.67 -2.68
N SER A 93 0.82 -3.41 -1.80
CA SER A 93 -0.57 -3.83 -1.99
C SER A 93 -0.78 -4.49 -3.36
N THR A 94 -1.67 -3.95 -4.21
CA THR A 94 -1.88 -4.42 -5.59
C THR A 94 -0.79 -4.04 -6.57
N GLY A 95 0.14 -3.15 -6.19
CA GLY A 95 1.26 -2.74 -7.02
C GLY A 95 1.06 -1.44 -7.80
N GLY A 96 0.12 -0.59 -7.38
CA GLY A 96 -0.10 0.68 -8.08
C GLY A 96 1.12 1.59 -8.10
N PHE A 97 1.82 1.74 -6.98
CA PHE A 97 3.08 2.51 -6.92
C PHE A 97 4.19 1.79 -7.69
N THR A 98 4.34 0.48 -7.51
CA THR A 98 5.30 -0.33 -8.26
C THR A 98 5.12 -0.16 -9.76
N GLN A 99 3.89 -0.22 -10.30
CA GLN A 99 3.61 -0.02 -11.72
C GLN A 99 4.08 1.36 -12.21
N VAL A 100 3.78 2.43 -11.46
CA VAL A 100 4.23 3.79 -11.79
C VAL A 100 5.75 3.88 -11.83
N LEU A 101 6.45 3.29 -10.86
CA LEU A 101 7.92 3.26 -10.84
C LEU A 101 8.49 2.56 -12.07
N LEU A 102 7.91 1.42 -12.46
CA LEU A 102 8.30 0.67 -13.67
C LEU A 102 8.09 1.49 -14.95
N GLU A 103 6.95 2.17 -15.08
CA GLU A 103 6.63 3.02 -16.24
C GLU A 103 7.53 4.28 -16.31
N ARG A 104 7.95 4.81 -15.16
CA ARG A 104 8.91 5.92 -15.05
C ARG A 104 10.36 5.46 -15.22
N GLY A 105 10.60 4.19 -15.54
CA GLY A 105 11.91 3.65 -15.92
C GLY A 105 12.80 3.24 -14.75
N ALA A 106 12.23 2.84 -13.60
CA ALA A 106 13.01 2.23 -12.52
C ALA A 106 13.82 1.03 -13.05
N ALA A 107 15.07 0.90 -12.62
CA ALA A 107 15.91 -0.24 -12.95
C ALA A 107 15.44 -1.51 -12.23
N ARG A 108 15.08 -1.39 -10.95
CA ARG A 108 14.47 -2.46 -10.15
C ARG A 108 13.54 -1.86 -9.11
N VAL A 109 12.53 -2.63 -8.71
CA VAL A 109 11.60 -2.26 -7.64
C VAL A 109 11.47 -3.43 -6.67
N LEU A 110 11.77 -3.18 -5.39
CA LEU A 110 11.45 -4.09 -4.30
C LEU A 110 10.07 -3.74 -3.74
N ALA A 111 9.07 -4.56 -4.03
CA ALA A 111 7.71 -4.41 -3.54
C ALA A 111 7.58 -5.12 -2.18
N VAL A 112 7.38 -4.35 -1.11
CA VAL A 112 7.29 -4.84 0.27
C VAL A 112 5.87 -4.69 0.80
N ASP A 113 5.29 -5.77 1.32
CA ASP A 113 3.96 -5.73 1.95
C ASP A 113 3.83 -6.74 3.09
N VAL A 114 3.01 -6.41 4.10
CA VAL A 114 2.64 -7.35 5.18
C VAL A 114 1.66 -8.41 4.69
N GLY A 115 0.92 -8.14 3.61
CA GLY A 115 0.00 -9.05 2.95
C GLY A 115 0.71 -10.15 2.19
N TYR A 116 -0.10 -11.01 1.59
CA TYR A 116 0.38 -12.11 0.75
C TYR A 116 -0.54 -12.31 -0.45
N GLY A 117 0.05 -12.47 -1.65
CA GLY A 117 -0.69 -12.72 -2.88
C GLY A 117 -1.57 -11.56 -3.35
N GLN A 118 -1.23 -10.33 -2.94
CA GLN A 118 -2.01 -9.13 -3.28
C GLN A 118 -1.53 -8.47 -4.57
N LEU A 119 -0.23 -8.55 -4.83
CA LEU A 119 0.39 -7.90 -5.98
C LEU A 119 -0.21 -8.45 -7.28
N ALA A 120 -0.70 -7.56 -8.14
CA ALA A 120 -1.31 -7.92 -9.41
C ALA A 120 -0.34 -8.67 -10.31
N TRP A 121 -0.84 -9.68 -11.03
CA TRP A 121 -0.01 -10.58 -11.81
C TRP A 121 0.92 -9.88 -12.81
N PRO A 122 0.49 -8.88 -13.60
CA PRO A 122 1.38 -8.18 -14.52
C PRO A 122 2.56 -7.48 -13.84
N VAL A 123 2.34 -6.94 -12.64
CA VAL A 123 3.38 -6.28 -11.84
C VAL A 123 4.29 -7.32 -11.20
N ARG A 124 3.70 -8.38 -10.64
CA ARG A 124 4.43 -9.46 -9.96
C ARG A 124 5.41 -10.20 -10.87
N THR A 125 5.08 -10.32 -12.15
CA THR A 125 5.87 -11.08 -13.14
C THR A 125 6.85 -10.22 -13.94
N ASP A 126 6.89 -8.90 -13.72
CA ASP A 126 7.90 -8.04 -14.35
C ASP A 126 9.29 -8.42 -13.80
N ALA A 127 10.24 -8.69 -14.69
CA ALA A 127 11.58 -9.15 -14.33
C ALA A 127 12.38 -8.15 -13.47
N ARG A 128 11.93 -6.89 -13.39
CA ARG A 128 12.52 -5.85 -12.57
C ARG A 128 11.95 -5.80 -11.15
N VAL A 129 10.91 -6.60 -10.83
CA VAL A 129 10.23 -6.59 -9.54
C VAL A 129 10.71 -7.73 -8.66
N ASP A 130 11.23 -7.39 -7.50
CA ASP A 130 11.43 -8.30 -6.39
C ASP A 130 10.26 -8.18 -5.42
N VAL A 131 9.74 -9.30 -4.95
CA VAL A 131 8.55 -9.31 -4.07
C VAL A 131 8.92 -9.81 -2.70
N LEU A 132 8.66 -8.99 -1.67
CA LEU A 132 8.89 -9.31 -0.27
C LEU A 132 7.58 -9.20 0.52
N GLU A 133 6.78 -10.26 0.47
CA GLU A 133 5.49 -10.38 1.15
C GLU A 133 5.63 -10.86 2.60
N ARG A 134 4.54 -10.72 3.39
CA ARG A 134 4.48 -11.06 4.83
C ARG A 134 5.56 -10.36 5.64
N THR A 135 5.97 -9.17 5.20
CA THR A 135 7.08 -8.45 5.78
C THR A 135 6.61 -7.10 6.34
N ASN A 136 6.84 -6.92 7.63
CA ASN A 136 6.59 -5.63 8.26
C ASN A 136 7.78 -4.71 7.98
N VAL A 137 7.51 -3.54 7.40
CA VAL A 137 8.50 -2.53 7.05
C VAL A 137 9.38 -2.12 8.25
N ARG A 138 8.82 -2.11 9.47
CA ARG A 138 9.57 -1.83 10.71
C ARG A 138 10.72 -2.80 10.98
N GLY A 139 10.63 -4.00 10.46
CA GLY A 139 11.64 -5.05 10.63
C GLY A 139 12.65 -5.14 9.49
N LEU A 140 12.61 -4.24 8.51
CA LEU A 140 13.55 -4.26 7.40
C LEU A 140 14.98 -4.00 7.88
N THR A 141 15.91 -4.76 7.35
CA THR A 141 17.35 -4.59 7.56
C THR A 141 18.07 -4.62 6.23
N ALA A 142 19.16 -3.88 6.07
CA ALA A 142 19.88 -3.79 4.81
C ALA A 142 20.38 -5.17 4.31
N GLY A 143 20.74 -6.07 5.22
CA GLY A 143 21.20 -7.43 4.86
C GLY A 143 20.09 -8.36 4.36
N ALA A 144 18.81 -8.00 4.54
CA ALA A 144 17.66 -8.76 4.06
C ALA A 144 17.21 -8.34 2.65
N LEU A 145 17.75 -7.24 2.11
CA LEU A 145 17.36 -6.70 0.83
C LEU A 145 18.29 -7.14 -0.30
N PRO A 146 17.78 -7.35 -1.52
CA PRO A 146 18.59 -7.71 -2.68
C PRO A 146 19.49 -6.55 -3.17
N PHE A 147 19.18 -5.31 -2.76
CA PHE A 147 19.95 -4.10 -3.06
C PHE A 147 19.61 -3.00 -2.04
N ARG A 148 20.44 -1.96 -1.95
CA ARG A 148 20.13 -0.74 -1.18
C ARG A 148 19.36 0.22 -2.09
N PRO A 149 18.10 0.56 -1.76
CA PRO A 149 17.30 1.46 -2.58
C PRO A 149 17.82 2.90 -2.48
N ASP A 150 17.80 3.61 -3.60
CA ASP A 150 18.11 5.03 -3.72
C ASP A 150 16.87 5.90 -3.97
N LEU A 151 15.69 5.25 -4.13
CA LEU A 151 14.38 5.88 -4.08
C LEU A 151 13.44 5.00 -3.27
N LEU A 152 12.85 5.56 -2.20
CA LEU A 152 11.82 4.89 -1.42
C LEU A 152 10.47 5.61 -1.58
N VAL A 153 9.43 4.84 -1.87
CA VAL A 153 8.05 5.32 -1.87
C VAL A 153 7.25 4.56 -0.84
N ALA A 154 6.26 5.21 -0.19
CA ALA A 154 5.41 4.53 0.79
C ALA A 154 3.97 5.05 0.79
N ASP A 155 3.01 4.12 0.75
CA ASP A 155 1.57 4.33 1.01
C ASP A 155 1.09 3.38 2.12
N LEU A 156 1.62 3.54 3.33
CA LEU A 156 1.34 2.68 4.47
C LEU A 156 0.01 3.02 5.14
N SER A 157 -0.66 2.02 5.69
CA SER A 157 -1.90 2.19 6.45
C SER A 157 -1.78 1.58 7.84
N PHE A 158 -2.51 2.16 8.81
CA PHE A 158 -2.60 1.69 10.20
C PHE A 158 -1.30 1.81 11.00
N ILE A 159 -0.33 2.58 10.54
CA ILE A 159 0.94 2.82 11.21
C ILE A 159 1.38 4.27 10.99
N PRO A 160 1.84 5.00 12.03
CA PRO A 160 2.49 6.28 11.87
C PRO A 160 3.82 6.16 11.14
N LEU A 161 4.15 7.16 10.31
CA LEU A 161 5.43 7.18 9.59
C LEU A 161 6.64 7.23 10.53
N GLU A 162 6.53 7.92 11.66
CA GLU A 162 7.59 8.01 12.67
C GLU A 162 8.12 6.63 13.11
N LEU A 163 7.24 5.61 13.13
CA LEU A 163 7.61 4.25 13.54
C LEU A 163 8.31 3.45 12.45
N VAL A 164 8.23 3.86 11.19
CA VAL A 164 8.84 3.16 10.04
C VAL A 164 10.04 3.89 9.48
N LEU A 165 10.13 5.20 9.66
CA LEU A 165 11.23 6.02 9.17
C LEU A 165 12.63 5.50 9.57
N PRO A 166 12.89 5.07 10.82
CA PRO A 166 14.19 4.53 11.18
C PRO A 166 14.58 3.28 10.38
N ALA A 167 13.60 2.39 10.11
CA ALA A 167 13.87 1.18 9.32
C ALA A 167 14.09 1.52 7.84
N LEU A 168 13.29 2.43 7.27
CA LEU A 168 13.47 2.91 5.89
C LEU A 168 14.83 3.59 5.71
N ALA A 169 15.21 4.48 6.61
CA ALA A 169 16.52 5.14 6.58
C ALA A 169 17.68 4.14 6.72
N GLY A 170 17.52 3.12 7.58
CA GLY A 170 18.53 2.08 7.80
C GLY A 170 18.79 1.18 6.58
N VAL A 171 17.84 1.06 5.66
CA VAL A 171 18.00 0.25 4.45
C VAL A 171 18.34 1.08 3.21
N ALA A 172 18.14 2.39 3.25
CA ALA A 172 18.40 3.30 2.16
C ALA A 172 19.88 3.35 1.76
N ALA A 173 20.16 3.66 0.50
CA ALA A 173 21.50 4.04 0.05
C ALA A 173 21.93 5.35 0.71
N ASP A 174 23.24 5.68 0.66
CA ASP A 174 23.79 6.87 1.31
C ASP A 174 23.19 8.18 0.73
N THR A 175 22.78 8.15 -0.53
CA THR A 175 21.95 9.20 -1.14
C THR A 175 20.66 8.53 -1.59
N CYS A 176 19.52 8.99 -1.06
CA CYS A 176 18.23 8.40 -1.31
C CYS A 176 17.12 9.44 -1.20
N ASP A 177 16.21 9.45 -2.17
CA ASP A 177 14.99 10.24 -2.09
C ASP A 177 13.87 9.41 -1.42
N LEU A 178 13.07 10.07 -0.57
CA LEU A 178 11.91 9.47 0.08
C LEU A 178 10.64 10.22 -0.33
N VAL A 179 9.70 9.50 -0.94
CA VAL A 179 8.36 10.02 -1.29
C VAL A 179 7.32 9.26 -0.46
N LEU A 180 6.96 9.84 0.66
CA LEU A 180 6.16 9.19 1.68
C LEU A 180 4.78 9.83 1.78
N MET A 181 3.72 9.02 1.74
CA MET A 181 2.37 9.51 1.95
C MET A 181 2.05 9.65 3.43
N VAL A 182 1.88 10.89 3.88
CA VAL A 182 1.37 11.19 5.23
C VAL A 182 -0.14 10.98 5.26
N LYS A 183 -0.61 10.15 6.19
CA LYS A 183 -2.03 9.92 6.45
C LYS A 183 -2.38 10.45 7.83
N PRO A 184 -2.89 11.68 7.95
CA PRO A 184 -3.11 12.34 9.25
C PRO A 184 -3.86 11.47 10.26
N GLN A 185 -4.80 10.65 9.82
CA GLN A 185 -5.57 9.75 10.69
C GLN A 185 -4.72 8.68 11.38
N PHE A 186 -3.51 8.40 10.92
CA PHE A 186 -2.59 7.45 11.56
C PHE A 186 -1.48 8.16 12.35
N GLU A 187 -1.30 9.47 12.14
CA GLU A 187 -0.25 10.27 12.80
C GLU A 187 -0.76 10.92 14.09
N VAL A 188 -1.99 11.50 14.09
CA VAL A 188 -2.50 12.37 15.18
C VAL A 188 -3.11 11.63 16.38
N GLY A 189 -2.98 10.31 16.47
CA GLY A 189 -3.56 9.52 17.56
C GLY A 189 -5.09 9.38 17.48
N ARG A 190 -5.61 8.31 18.06
CA ARG A 190 -7.03 7.90 17.92
C ARG A 190 -8.04 8.93 18.45
N ALA A 191 -7.68 9.69 19.48
CA ALA A 191 -8.59 10.67 20.10
C ALA A 191 -8.90 11.86 19.18
N ALA A 192 -8.01 12.20 18.26
CA ALA A 192 -8.15 13.29 17.30
C ALA A 192 -8.84 12.88 15.99
N VAL A 193 -9.08 11.57 15.80
CA VAL A 193 -9.68 11.00 14.58
C VAL A 193 -11.13 10.65 14.87
N GLY A 194 -12.09 11.55 14.57
CA GLY A 194 -13.52 11.31 14.79
C GLY A 194 -14.06 10.13 13.96
N ASP A 195 -14.65 10.45 12.81
CA ASP A 195 -15.24 9.48 11.86
C ASP A 195 -14.24 8.85 10.88
N GLY A 196 -12.94 8.83 11.22
CA GLY A 196 -11.87 8.28 10.39
C GLY A 196 -11.21 9.29 9.44
N VAL A 197 -11.64 10.56 9.47
CA VAL A 197 -11.09 11.63 8.62
C VAL A 197 -10.69 12.83 9.48
N VAL A 198 -9.41 13.20 9.43
CA VAL A 198 -8.92 14.44 10.06
C VAL A 198 -9.24 15.62 9.15
N ARG A 199 -10.22 16.44 9.54
CA ARG A 199 -10.67 17.61 8.75
C ARG A 199 -10.01 18.91 9.17
N GLU A 200 -9.58 19.01 10.41
CA GLU A 200 -9.01 20.23 10.97
C GLU A 200 -7.61 20.51 10.37
N PRO A 201 -7.40 21.71 9.78
CA PRO A 201 -6.13 22.07 9.16
C PRO A 201 -4.93 22.01 10.10
N ALA A 202 -5.11 22.44 11.35
CA ALA A 202 -4.05 22.42 12.36
C ALA A 202 -3.59 20.99 12.67
N LEU A 203 -4.50 20.04 12.80
CA LEU A 203 -4.16 18.63 13.00
C LEU A 203 -3.48 18.02 11.78
N ARG A 204 -3.87 18.42 10.56
CA ARG A 204 -3.16 17.99 9.34
C ARG A 204 -1.74 18.52 9.27
N ALA A 205 -1.55 19.79 9.66
CA ALA A 205 -0.22 20.40 9.74
C ALA A 205 0.64 19.70 10.80
N SER A 206 0.09 19.43 11.98
CA SER A 206 0.77 18.69 13.04
C SER A 206 1.20 17.28 12.58
N ALA A 207 0.36 16.58 11.83
CA ALA A 207 0.70 15.25 11.29
C ALA A 207 1.89 15.25 10.33
N VAL A 208 2.24 16.40 9.75
CA VAL A 208 3.39 16.54 8.82
C VAL A 208 4.64 17.05 9.54
N LEU A 209 4.46 17.86 10.58
CA LEU A 209 5.57 18.52 11.27
C LEU A 209 6.13 17.70 12.44
N GLY A 210 5.40 16.65 12.88
CA GLY A 210 5.77 15.73 13.96
C GLY A 210 5.52 16.34 15.30
#